data_4e8ef0b84baaa8c9bc94417646df5036
#
_entry.id   4e8ef0b84baaa8c9bc94417646df5036
#
_cell.length_a   1.000
_cell.length_b   1.000
_cell.length_c   1.000
_cell.angle_alpha   90.00
_cell.angle_beta   90.00
_cell.angle_gamma   90.00
#
_symmetry.space_group_name_H-M   'P 1'
#
loop_
_entity.id
_entity.type
_entity.pdbx_description
1 polymer ?
#
loop_
_entity_poly.entity_id
_entity_poly.type
_entity_poly.pdbx_seq_one_letter_code
_entity_poly.pdbx_strand_id
1 'polypeptide(L)'
;MKPSKNSKIYSPIIKEAYDRISDVEWETDALTESIASRIDQVMKEKGISKKQLAELTHRRPSDVTRWLSGGHNFTCKTIALIQHALGTAIITITPSPSSSQRL
;
A
#
# COMPACT_ATOMS: atom_id res chain seq x y z
N MET A 1 -3.50 -18.80 -1.56
CA MET A 1 -4.35 -19.91 -1.14
C MET A 1 -4.17 -20.26 0.31
N LYS A 2 -5.25 -20.51 0.98
CA LYS A 2 -5.18 -20.81 2.40
C LYS A 2 -4.70 -22.24 2.64
N PRO A 3 -3.81 -22.46 3.58
CA PRO A 3 -3.39 -23.80 3.94
C PRO A 3 -4.40 -24.48 4.87
N SER A 4 -5.65 -24.41 4.52
CA SER A 4 -6.71 -24.90 5.37
C SER A 4 -6.64 -26.41 5.55
N LYS A 5 -5.94 -27.08 4.68
CA LYS A 5 -5.78 -28.52 4.80
C LYS A 5 -5.11 -28.93 6.09
N ASN A 6 -4.39 -28.02 6.72
CA ASN A 6 -3.74 -28.28 7.99
C ASN A 6 -4.58 -27.91 9.19
N SER A 7 -5.78 -27.44 8.96
CA SER A 7 -6.59 -26.91 10.04
C SER A 7 -6.95 -27.94 11.08
N LYS A 8 -6.95 -29.21 10.71
CA LYS A 8 -7.32 -30.25 11.66
C LYS A 8 -6.38 -30.38 12.84
N ILE A 9 -5.16 -29.85 12.72
CA ILE A 9 -4.22 -29.92 13.83
C ILE A 9 -4.28 -28.67 14.71
N TYR A 10 -5.16 -27.75 14.39
CA TYR A 10 -5.30 -26.54 15.17
C TYR A 10 -6.56 -26.59 15.99
N SER A 11 -6.48 -25.97 17.18
CA SER A 11 -7.69 -25.73 17.93
C SER A 11 -8.56 -24.74 17.17
N PRO A 12 -9.87 -24.71 17.45
CA PRO A 12 -10.73 -23.73 16.76
C PRO A 12 -10.26 -22.29 16.93
N ILE A 13 -9.71 -21.95 18.11
CA ILE A 13 -9.23 -20.59 18.34
C ILE A 13 -8.02 -20.28 17.47
N ILE A 14 -7.11 -21.22 17.37
CA ILE A 14 -5.90 -21.02 16.55
C ILE A 14 -6.27 -20.92 15.08
N LYS A 15 -7.20 -21.75 14.64
CA LYS A 15 -7.62 -21.70 13.25
C LYS A 15 -8.25 -20.36 12.91
N GLU A 16 -9.08 -19.85 13.81
CA GLU A 16 -9.73 -18.57 13.60
C GLU A 16 -8.70 -17.43 13.51
N ALA A 17 -7.72 -17.47 14.40
CA ALA A 17 -6.65 -16.47 14.37
C ALA A 17 -5.86 -16.57 13.08
N TYR A 18 -5.57 -17.77 12.63
CA TYR A 18 -4.82 -17.98 11.41
C TYR A 18 -5.59 -17.46 10.19
N ASP A 19 -6.89 -17.71 10.15
CA ASP A 19 -7.69 -17.21 9.03
C ASP A 19 -7.71 -15.70 8.99
N ARG A 20 -7.75 -15.05 10.15
CA ARG A 20 -7.70 -13.60 10.18
C ARG A 20 -6.36 -13.06 9.70
N ILE A 21 -5.26 -13.74 10.02
CA ILE A 21 -3.95 -13.33 9.55
C ILE A 21 -3.87 -13.44 8.03
N SER A 22 -4.42 -14.52 7.48
CA SER A 22 -4.44 -14.70 6.03
C SER A 22 -5.25 -13.61 5.34
N ASP A 23 -6.37 -13.23 5.94
CA ASP A 23 -7.19 -12.16 5.39
C ASP A 23 -6.46 -10.83 5.44
N VAL A 24 -5.71 -10.58 6.51
CA VAL A 24 -4.93 -9.36 6.62
C VAL A 24 -3.84 -9.31 5.54
N GLU A 25 -3.18 -10.43 5.31
CA GLU A 25 -2.15 -10.47 4.27
C GLU A 25 -2.75 -10.20 2.90
N TRP A 26 -3.88 -10.80 2.63
CA TRP A 26 -4.57 -10.59 1.37
C TRP A 26 -4.94 -9.12 1.18
N GLU A 27 -5.48 -8.51 2.22
CA GLU A 27 -5.87 -7.12 2.17
C GLU A 27 -4.66 -6.21 2.04
N THR A 28 -3.56 -6.56 2.72
CA THR A 28 -2.32 -5.79 2.62
C THR A 28 -1.81 -5.78 1.19
N ASP A 29 -1.83 -6.94 0.53
CA ASP A 29 -1.39 -7.01 -0.86
C ASP A 29 -2.26 -6.16 -1.76
N ALA A 30 -3.57 -6.20 -1.55
CA ALA A 30 -4.48 -5.39 -2.34
C ALA A 30 -4.21 -3.91 -2.17
N LEU A 31 -3.92 -3.49 -0.94
CA LEU A 31 -3.62 -2.09 -0.65
C LEU A 31 -2.30 -1.66 -1.29
N THR A 32 -1.25 -2.47 -1.14
CA THR A 32 0.05 -2.08 -1.68
C THR A 32 0.03 -2.04 -3.20
N GLU A 33 -0.69 -2.96 -3.83
CA GLU A 33 -0.84 -2.93 -5.28
C GLU A 33 -1.62 -1.72 -5.75
N SER A 34 -2.66 -1.36 -5.02
CA SER A 34 -3.45 -0.19 -5.37
C SER A 34 -2.63 1.09 -5.26
N ILE A 35 -1.81 1.19 -4.22
CA ILE A 35 -0.94 2.34 -4.04
C ILE A 35 0.06 2.43 -5.19
N ALA A 36 0.72 1.31 -5.50
CA ALA A 36 1.69 1.29 -6.58
C ALA A 36 1.06 1.67 -7.91
N SER A 37 -0.12 1.16 -8.18
CA SER A 37 -0.86 1.44 -9.39
C SER A 37 -1.21 2.92 -9.49
N ARG A 38 -1.64 3.51 -8.39
CA ARG A 38 -1.99 4.92 -8.37
C ARG A 38 -0.75 5.79 -8.62
N ILE A 39 0.37 5.44 -8.01
CA ILE A 39 1.61 6.18 -8.24
C ILE A 39 1.98 6.14 -9.72
N ASP A 40 1.93 4.95 -10.32
CA ASP A 40 2.25 4.78 -11.72
C ASP A 40 1.32 5.59 -12.61
N GLN A 41 0.03 5.59 -12.29
CA GLN A 41 -0.96 6.35 -13.05
C GLN A 41 -0.66 7.84 -13.01
N VAL A 42 -0.36 8.38 -11.83
CA VAL A 42 -0.08 9.80 -11.68
C VAL A 42 1.20 10.17 -12.42
N MET A 43 2.22 9.31 -12.32
CA MET A 43 3.46 9.54 -13.04
C MET A 43 3.21 9.65 -14.54
N LYS A 44 2.41 8.74 -15.08
CA LYS A 44 2.10 8.76 -16.51
C LYS A 44 1.30 9.99 -16.90
N GLU A 45 0.35 10.37 -16.09
CA GLU A 45 -0.46 11.55 -16.36
C GLU A 45 0.37 12.81 -16.38
N LYS A 46 1.37 12.87 -15.51
CA LYS A 46 2.21 14.07 -15.41
C LYS A 46 3.49 13.98 -16.22
N GLY A 47 3.73 12.85 -16.86
CA GLY A 47 4.93 12.67 -17.66
C GLY A 47 6.20 12.62 -16.84
N ILE A 48 6.12 12.07 -15.63
CA ILE A 48 7.24 11.97 -14.72
C ILE A 48 7.84 10.58 -14.80
N SER A 49 9.14 10.51 -15.07
CA SER A 49 9.86 9.25 -15.16
C SER A 49 10.27 8.77 -13.78
N LYS A 50 10.69 7.50 -13.70
CA LYS A 50 11.20 6.95 -12.45
C LYS A 50 12.40 7.74 -11.96
N LYS A 51 13.28 8.12 -12.87
CA LYS A 51 14.46 8.89 -12.51
C LYS A 51 14.06 10.23 -11.94
N GLN A 52 13.09 10.88 -12.57
CA GLN A 52 12.62 12.17 -12.09
C GLN A 52 11.97 12.06 -10.71
N LEU A 53 11.18 11.01 -10.50
CA LEU A 53 10.57 10.82 -9.19
C LEU A 53 11.62 10.56 -8.13
N ALA A 54 12.66 9.80 -8.48
CA ALA A 54 13.75 9.56 -7.55
C ALA A 54 14.41 10.87 -7.16
N GLU A 55 14.64 11.74 -8.14
CA GLU A 55 15.26 13.04 -7.86
C GLU A 55 14.34 13.91 -7.00
N LEU A 56 13.07 13.93 -7.31
CA LEU A 56 12.12 14.75 -6.57
C LEU A 56 12.00 14.31 -5.11
N THR A 57 12.14 13.02 -4.87
CA THR A 57 12.02 12.47 -3.52
C THR A 57 13.36 12.34 -2.82
N HIS A 58 14.46 12.66 -3.50
CA HIS A 58 15.81 12.47 -2.97
C HIS A 58 16.06 11.02 -2.59
N ARG A 59 15.54 10.12 -3.43
CA ARG A 59 15.70 8.69 -3.25
C ARG A 59 16.36 8.11 -4.48
N ARG A 60 16.75 6.85 -4.41
CA ARG A 60 17.41 6.20 -5.53
C ARG A 60 16.38 5.65 -6.52
N PRO A 61 16.74 5.54 -7.80
CA PRO A 61 15.82 4.91 -8.75
C PRO A 61 15.39 3.51 -8.36
N SER A 62 16.26 2.78 -7.66
CA SER A 62 15.90 1.44 -7.19
C SER A 62 14.78 1.48 -6.16
N ASP A 63 14.71 2.55 -5.38
CA ASP A 63 13.61 2.72 -4.43
C ASP A 63 12.30 2.92 -5.18
N VAL A 64 12.34 3.73 -6.23
CA VAL A 64 11.13 3.97 -7.03
C VAL A 64 10.67 2.68 -7.70
N THR A 65 11.60 1.90 -8.22
CA THR A 65 11.26 0.62 -8.81
C THR A 65 10.56 -0.29 -7.80
N ARG A 66 11.06 -0.27 -6.55
CA ARG A 66 10.45 -1.06 -5.50
C ARG A 66 9.03 -0.58 -5.19
N TRP A 67 8.84 0.75 -5.14
CA TRP A 67 7.50 1.29 -4.91
C TRP A 67 6.50 0.84 -5.96
N LEU A 68 6.95 0.75 -7.21
CA LEU A 68 6.08 0.42 -8.32
C LEU A 68 5.90 -1.08 -8.53
N SER A 69 6.59 -1.90 -7.74
CA SER A 69 6.55 -3.35 -7.93
C SER A 69 5.22 -3.97 -7.50
N GLY A 70 4.47 -3.27 -6.66
CA GLY A 70 3.20 -3.80 -6.17
C GLY A 70 3.29 -4.55 -4.87
N GLY A 71 4.51 -4.92 -4.45
CA GLY A 71 4.69 -5.67 -3.22
C GLY A 71 5.31 -4.89 -2.08
N HIS A 72 5.55 -3.61 -2.29
CA HIS A 72 6.21 -2.79 -1.27
C HIS A 72 5.22 -2.35 -0.21
N ASN A 73 5.59 -2.52 1.04
CA ASN A 73 4.76 -2.08 2.16
C ASN A 73 5.15 -0.65 2.52
N PHE A 74 4.36 0.30 2.07
CA PHE A 74 4.65 1.71 2.25
C PHE A 74 4.43 2.16 3.68
N THR A 75 5.31 3.05 4.16
CA THR A 75 5.03 3.77 5.39
C THR A 75 4.26 5.03 5.03
N CYS A 76 3.56 5.58 6.01
CA CYS A 76 2.84 6.83 5.78
C CYS A 76 3.80 7.95 5.35
N LYS A 77 4.99 7.96 5.93
CA LYS A 77 5.98 8.97 5.58
C LYS A 77 6.36 8.86 4.11
N THR A 78 6.56 7.67 3.62
CA THR A 78 6.91 7.46 2.21
C THR A 78 5.78 7.90 1.30
N ILE A 79 4.54 7.56 1.67
CA ILE A 79 3.39 7.99 0.87
C ILE A 79 3.31 9.51 0.83
N ALA A 80 3.49 10.16 1.98
CA ALA A 80 3.45 11.62 2.03
C ALA A 80 4.55 12.23 1.18
N LEU A 81 5.74 11.64 1.21
CA LEU A 81 6.86 12.09 0.40
C LEU A 81 6.52 12.03 -1.09
N ILE A 82 5.95 10.93 -1.51
CA ILE A 82 5.59 10.74 -2.91
C ILE A 82 4.49 11.71 -3.32
N GLN A 83 3.49 11.87 -2.46
CA GLN A 83 2.40 12.81 -2.74
C GLN A 83 2.92 14.24 -2.88
N HIS A 84 3.83 14.62 -2.00
CA HIS A 84 4.41 15.94 -2.06
C HIS A 84 5.21 16.12 -3.36
N ALA A 85 5.99 15.11 -3.72
CA ALA A 85 6.80 15.18 -4.93
C ALA A 85 5.95 15.27 -6.19
N LEU A 86 4.86 14.53 -6.23
CA LEU A 86 3.99 14.51 -7.40
C LEU A 86 2.95 15.62 -7.39
N GLY A 87 2.74 16.26 -6.26
CA GLY A 87 1.74 17.31 -6.13
C GLY A 87 0.32 16.77 -6.28
N THR A 88 0.10 15.51 -5.98
CA THR A 88 -1.18 14.85 -6.17
C THR A 88 -1.37 13.82 -5.08
N ALA A 89 -2.58 13.70 -4.57
CA ALA A 89 -2.89 12.69 -3.57
C ALA A 89 -2.81 11.30 -4.17
N ILE A 90 -2.10 10.42 -3.51
CA ILE A 90 -2.03 9.01 -3.89
C ILE A 90 -3.12 8.23 -3.16
N ILE A 91 -3.29 8.54 -1.88
CA ILE A 91 -4.36 7.91 -1.09
C ILE A 91 -5.22 8.98 -0.44
N THR A 92 -6.43 8.60 -0.14
CA THR A 92 -7.31 9.45 0.66
C THR A 92 -7.95 8.56 1.72
N ILE A 93 -8.24 9.16 2.85
CA ILE A 93 -8.87 8.44 3.95
C ILE A 93 -10.37 8.70 3.89
N THR A 94 -11.12 7.62 3.91
CA THR A 94 -12.58 7.75 3.94
C THR A 94 -12.98 8.24 5.32
N PRO A 95 -13.57 9.43 5.41
CA PRO A 95 -13.98 9.93 6.73
C PRO A 95 -15.15 9.12 7.26
N SER A 96 -15.11 8.83 8.55
CA SER A 96 -16.23 8.20 9.21
C SER A 96 -17.10 9.30 9.82
N PRO A 97 -18.38 9.01 10.10
CA PRO A 97 -19.24 10.02 10.72
C PRO A 97 -18.67 10.56 12.02
N SER A 98 -18.06 9.70 12.83
CA SER A 98 -17.49 10.16 14.09
C SER A 98 -16.27 11.04 13.86
N SER A 99 -15.48 10.76 12.83
CA SER A 99 -14.31 11.58 12.53
C SER A 99 -14.70 12.97 12.09
N SER A 100 -15.73 13.08 11.26
CA SER A 100 -16.13 14.37 10.73
C SER A 100 -16.69 15.27 11.82
N GLN A 101 -17.17 14.69 12.90
CA GLN A 101 -17.74 15.46 13.98
C GLN A 101 -16.70 16.04 14.92
N ARG A 102 -15.48 15.64 14.79
CA ARG A 102 -14.43 16.13 15.66
C ARG A 102 -13.96 17.53 15.28
N LEU A 103 -14.30 17.93 14.14
CA LEU A 103 -13.90 19.24 13.69
C LEU A 103 -14.75 20.31 14.29
#